data_2e96b66d505c744556d3ea216905ec10
#
_entry.id   2e96b66d505c744556d3ea216905ec10
#
_cell.length_a   1.000
_cell.length_b   1.000
_cell.length_c   1.000
_cell.angle_alpha   90.00
_cell.angle_beta   90.00
_cell.angle_gamma   90.00
#
_symmetry.space_group_name_H-M   'P 1'
#
loop_
_entity.id
_entity.type
_entity.pdbx_description
1 polymer ?
#
loop_
_entity_poly.entity_id
_entity_poly.type
_entity_poly.pdbx_seq_one_letter_code
_entity_poly.pdbx_strand_id
1 'polypeptide(L)'
;MTIKNAAGVMVLFAGLTFVAEGEANAARDCASGVKTIKPVVLETPGKWTYTYGLSWCADGGTVTWAEPSVTPRVHDVACRWAGRIEESVRPVPDSVTWSAYDMGEFSCRDNAGKEHGVNPWVVVTFDPAGGYDTRSGIAAA
;
A
#
# COMPACT_ATOMS: atom_id res chain seq x y z
N MET A 1 22.78 65.23 38.52
CA MET A 1 22.89 63.81 38.88
C MET A 1 21.75 63.06 38.31
N THR A 2 21.89 62.42 37.11
CA THR A 2 20.80 61.84 36.31
C THR A 2 21.14 60.39 36.04
N ILE A 3 20.40 59.50 36.67
CA ILE A 3 20.53 58.05 36.49
C ILE A 3 19.67 57.67 35.29
N LYS A 4 20.29 57.17 34.22
CA LYS A 4 19.57 56.58 33.06
C LYS A 4 19.42 55.09 33.29
N ASN A 5 18.20 54.66 33.48
CA ASN A 5 17.85 53.23 33.48
C ASN A 5 17.80 52.74 32.04
N ALA A 6 18.63 51.79 31.69
CA ALA A 6 18.54 51.04 30.45
C ALA A 6 17.63 49.81 30.68
N ALA A 7 16.47 49.79 30.08
CA ALA A 7 15.60 48.64 30.05
C ALA A 7 16.09 47.68 28.95
N GLY A 8 16.58 46.51 29.34
CA GLY A 8 16.89 45.43 28.43
C GLY A 8 15.65 44.71 27.99
N VAL A 9 15.35 44.72 26.70
CA VAL A 9 14.30 43.94 26.08
C VAL A 9 14.82 42.52 25.86
N MET A 10 14.31 41.59 26.63
CA MET A 10 14.58 40.17 26.49
C MET A 10 13.63 39.62 25.43
N VAL A 11 14.10 39.34 24.22
CA VAL A 11 13.33 38.68 23.15
C VAL A 11 13.37 37.17 23.40
N LEU A 12 12.26 36.64 23.90
CA LEU A 12 12.04 35.18 23.99
C LEU A 12 11.70 34.65 22.60
N PHE A 13 12.64 33.95 21.96
CA PHE A 13 12.37 33.13 20.82
C PHE A 13 11.65 31.86 21.28
N ALA A 14 10.34 31.81 21.14
CA ALA A 14 9.57 30.57 21.22
C ALA A 14 9.88 29.75 19.98
N GLY A 15 10.75 28.75 20.11
CA GLY A 15 10.99 27.76 19.08
C GLY A 15 9.75 26.90 18.91
N LEU A 16 9.02 27.08 17.82
CA LEU A 16 8.01 26.13 17.37
C LEU A 16 8.73 24.87 16.88
N THR A 17 8.81 23.87 17.73
CA THR A 17 9.13 22.51 17.30
C THR A 17 7.91 21.96 16.57
N PHE A 18 7.96 21.93 15.23
CA PHE A 18 7.04 21.12 14.45
C PHE A 18 7.37 19.65 14.74
N VAL A 19 6.60 19.05 15.63
CA VAL A 19 6.53 17.58 15.73
C VAL A 19 5.76 17.16 14.48
N ALA A 20 6.44 16.58 13.51
CA ALA A 20 5.79 15.83 12.46
C ALA A 20 5.10 14.66 13.15
N GLU A 21 3.80 14.77 13.38
CA GLU A 21 2.94 13.64 13.72
C GLU A 21 2.95 12.73 12.49
N GLY A 22 3.88 11.75 12.49
CA GLY A 22 3.73 10.59 11.65
C GLY A 22 2.42 9.95 12.07
N GLU A 23 1.44 9.91 11.18
CA GLU A 23 0.24 9.12 11.36
C GLU A 23 0.71 7.67 11.58
N ALA A 24 0.79 7.27 12.84
CA ALA A 24 0.83 5.87 13.20
C ALA A 24 -0.50 5.32 12.69
N ASN A 25 -0.47 4.53 11.60
CA ASN A 25 -1.57 3.66 11.24
C ASN A 25 -1.87 2.84 12.49
N ALA A 26 -2.92 3.24 13.22
CA ALA A 26 -3.41 2.48 14.34
C ALA A 26 -3.72 1.09 13.80
N ALA A 27 -2.93 0.08 14.24
CA ALA A 27 -3.18 -1.29 13.88
C ALA A 27 -4.64 -1.57 14.25
N ARG A 28 -5.47 -1.91 13.25
CA ARG A 28 -6.88 -2.20 13.49
C ARG A 28 -6.95 -3.37 14.45
N ASP A 29 -7.71 -3.21 15.52
CA ASP A 29 -7.91 -4.26 16.51
C ASP A 29 -8.51 -5.49 15.83
N CYS A 30 -7.91 -6.66 16.12
CA CYS A 30 -8.38 -7.95 15.67
C CYS A 30 -8.25 -8.95 16.82
N ALA A 31 -9.36 -9.21 17.51
CA ALA A 31 -9.37 -10.08 18.69
C ALA A 31 -8.93 -11.51 18.36
N SER A 32 -9.24 -12.02 17.18
CA SER A 32 -8.84 -13.35 16.70
C SER A 32 -7.41 -13.40 16.13
N GLY A 33 -6.72 -12.27 16.08
CA GLY A 33 -5.42 -12.12 15.41
C GLY A 33 -5.55 -11.83 13.92
N VAL A 34 -4.71 -10.92 13.44
CA VAL A 34 -4.65 -10.55 12.02
C VAL A 34 -4.11 -11.72 11.19
N LYS A 35 -4.81 -12.04 10.12
CA LYS A 35 -4.42 -13.01 9.11
C LYS A 35 -3.77 -12.32 7.94
N THR A 36 -2.77 -12.95 7.33
CA THR A 36 -2.05 -12.39 6.18
C THR A 36 -1.75 -13.47 5.15
N ILE A 37 -1.71 -13.10 3.89
CA ILE A 37 -1.18 -13.98 2.85
C ILE A 37 0.35 -13.91 2.83
N LYS A 38 0.99 -14.94 2.26
CA LYS A 38 2.36 -14.80 1.77
C LYS A 38 2.34 -13.77 0.63
N PRO A 39 3.19 -12.73 0.67
CA PRO A 39 3.19 -11.73 -0.41
C PRO A 39 3.35 -12.35 -1.79
N VAL A 40 2.54 -11.88 -2.73
CA VAL A 40 2.65 -12.24 -4.15
C VAL A 40 3.59 -11.25 -4.82
N VAL A 41 4.65 -11.77 -5.43
CA VAL A 41 5.66 -10.97 -6.13
C VAL A 41 5.59 -11.27 -7.62
N LEU A 42 5.37 -10.24 -8.42
CA LEU A 42 5.42 -10.28 -9.86
C LEU A 42 6.52 -9.34 -10.33
N GLU A 43 7.28 -9.75 -11.34
CA GLU A 43 8.39 -8.94 -11.82
C GLU A 43 8.67 -9.15 -13.30
N THR A 44 9.22 -8.13 -13.92
CA THR A 44 10.03 -8.26 -15.12
C THR A 44 11.47 -8.02 -14.69
N PRO A 45 12.32 -9.05 -14.72
CA PRO A 45 13.68 -8.97 -14.20
C PRO A 45 14.46 -7.75 -14.72
N GLY A 46 15.08 -7.00 -13.81
CA GLY A 46 15.85 -5.79 -14.11
C GLY A 46 15.02 -4.56 -14.49
N LYS A 47 13.69 -4.68 -14.61
CA LYS A 47 12.80 -3.57 -15.00
C LYS A 47 11.94 -3.07 -13.85
N TRP A 48 11.16 -3.94 -13.26
CA TRP A 48 10.25 -3.59 -12.17
C TRP A 48 9.84 -4.80 -11.34
N THR A 49 9.38 -4.53 -10.13
CA THR A 49 8.78 -5.50 -9.22
C THR A 49 7.48 -4.94 -8.67
N TYR A 50 6.45 -5.78 -8.63
CA TYR A 50 5.17 -5.51 -8.01
C TYR A 50 4.96 -6.51 -6.88
N THR A 51 4.79 -6.02 -5.66
CA THR A 51 4.53 -6.85 -4.49
C THR A 51 3.14 -6.56 -3.95
N TYR A 52 2.31 -7.57 -3.89
CA TYR A 52 0.96 -7.49 -3.32
C TYR A 52 0.89 -8.24 -2.00
N GLY A 53 0.30 -7.61 -1.00
CA GLY A 53 -0.03 -8.19 0.29
C GLY A 53 -1.51 -8.01 0.60
N LEU A 54 -2.04 -8.87 1.46
CA LEU A 54 -3.39 -8.75 2.00
C LEU A 54 -3.39 -9.18 3.46
N SER A 55 -3.99 -8.35 4.29
CA SER A 55 -4.25 -8.66 5.70
C SER A 55 -5.75 -8.58 5.97
N TRP A 56 -6.28 -9.43 6.84
CA TRP A 56 -7.69 -9.37 7.24
C TRP A 56 -7.91 -9.82 8.67
N CYS A 57 -9.03 -9.43 9.21
CA CYS A 57 -9.56 -9.88 10.47
C CYS A 57 -10.90 -10.59 10.28
N ALA A 58 -11.18 -11.56 11.11
CA ALA A 58 -12.47 -12.22 11.15
C ALA A 58 -12.87 -12.49 12.61
N ASP A 59 -14.13 -12.22 12.92
CA ASP A 59 -14.74 -12.48 14.19
C ASP A 59 -16.07 -13.22 13.99
N GLY A 60 -16.34 -14.25 14.81
CA GLY A 60 -17.59 -14.99 14.73
C GLY A 60 -17.88 -15.62 13.37
N GLY A 61 -16.84 -16.02 12.62
CA GLY A 61 -16.99 -16.62 11.29
C GLY A 61 -17.26 -15.61 10.16
N THR A 62 -17.05 -14.33 10.41
CA THR A 62 -17.26 -13.26 9.44
C THR A 62 -16.01 -12.40 9.31
N VAL A 63 -15.61 -12.07 8.09
CA VAL A 63 -14.55 -11.09 7.84
C VAL A 63 -15.05 -9.70 8.24
N THR A 64 -14.34 -9.03 9.15
CA THR A 64 -14.70 -7.72 9.68
C THR A 64 -13.99 -6.59 8.96
N TRP A 65 -12.79 -6.83 8.49
CA TRP A 65 -12.05 -5.92 7.60
C TRP A 65 -11.01 -6.70 6.79
N ALA A 66 -10.63 -6.14 5.66
CA ALA A 66 -9.51 -6.60 4.86
C ALA A 66 -8.78 -5.40 4.25
N GLU A 67 -7.46 -5.46 4.23
CA GLU A 67 -6.60 -4.36 3.79
C GLU A 67 -5.53 -4.87 2.84
N PRO A 68 -5.66 -4.55 1.53
CA PRO A 68 -4.62 -4.83 0.56
C PRO A 68 -3.46 -3.83 0.68
N SER A 69 -2.27 -4.28 0.33
CA SER A 69 -1.10 -3.44 0.20
C SER A 69 -0.40 -3.70 -1.14
N VAL A 70 0.08 -2.65 -1.78
CA VAL A 70 0.83 -2.73 -3.03
C VAL A 70 2.13 -1.96 -2.87
N THR A 71 3.25 -2.63 -3.19
CA THR A 71 4.57 -2.02 -3.18
C THR A 71 5.19 -2.17 -4.57
N PRO A 72 5.08 -1.15 -5.43
CA PRO A 72 5.78 -1.13 -6.71
C PRO A 72 7.23 -0.70 -6.53
N ARG A 73 8.12 -1.28 -7.32
CA ARG A 73 9.52 -0.86 -7.44
C ARG A 73 9.93 -0.81 -8.90
N VAL A 74 10.62 0.24 -9.29
CA VAL A 74 11.16 0.43 -10.63
C VAL A 74 12.68 0.32 -10.56
N HIS A 75 13.27 -0.51 -11.42
CA HIS A 75 14.71 -0.80 -11.46
C HIS A 75 15.36 -0.22 -12.72
N ASP A 76 14.60 0.00 -13.78
CA ASP A 76 15.07 0.53 -15.07
C ASP A 76 14.49 1.95 -15.28
N VAL A 77 15.34 2.90 -15.60
CA VAL A 77 14.95 4.30 -15.89
C VAL A 77 13.99 4.44 -17.09
N ALA A 78 13.95 3.42 -17.97
CA ALA A 78 12.99 3.38 -19.08
C ALA A 78 11.57 3.00 -18.62
N CYS A 79 11.39 2.57 -17.38
CA CYS A 79 10.10 2.20 -16.80
C CYS A 79 9.64 3.23 -15.77
N ARG A 80 8.35 3.31 -15.59
CA ARG A 80 7.70 4.08 -14.50
C ARG A 80 6.48 3.32 -13.97
N TRP A 81 6.17 3.52 -12.71
CA TRP A 81 4.90 3.11 -12.13
C TRP A 81 3.81 4.10 -12.53
N ALA A 82 2.79 3.64 -13.23
CA ALA A 82 1.67 4.47 -13.66
C ALA A 82 0.54 4.52 -12.61
N GLY A 83 0.46 3.52 -11.73
CA GLY A 83 -0.51 3.48 -10.66
C GLY A 83 -1.30 2.18 -10.59
N ARG A 84 -2.22 2.11 -9.64
CA ARG A 84 -3.24 1.04 -9.57
C ARG A 84 -4.36 1.41 -10.53
N ILE A 85 -4.76 0.45 -11.38
CA ILE A 85 -5.81 0.66 -12.37
C ILE A 85 -7.16 0.23 -11.82
N GLU A 86 -7.17 -0.90 -11.12
CA GLU A 86 -8.39 -1.49 -10.57
C GLU A 86 -8.09 -2.15 -9.24
N GLU A 87 -8.98 -1.95 -8.27
CA GLU A 87 -8.93 -2.62 -6.99
C GLU A 87 -10.33 -2.91 -6.47
N SER A 88 -10.49 -4.06 -5.84
CA SER A 88 -11.72 -4.39 -5.13
C SER A 88 -11.46 -5.36 -3.99
N VAL A 89 -12.26 -5.23 -2.94
CA VAL A 89 -12.35 -6.20 -1.84
C VAL A 89 -13.81 -6.37 -1.53
N ARG A 90 -14.35 -7.58 -1.68
CA ARG A 90 -15.78 -7.82 -1.54
C ARG A 90 -16.09 -9.26 -1.11
N PRO A 91 -17.21 -9.48 -0.41
CA PRO A 91 -17.71 -10.83 -0.17
C PRO A 91 -18.08 -11.52 -1.48
N VAL A 92 -17.86 -12.83 -1.54
CA VAL A 92 -18.37 -13.67 -2.63
C VAL A 92 -19.83 -14.03 -2.31
N PRO A 93 -20.80 -13.80 -3.23
CA PRO A 93 -22.20 -14.12 -2.99
C PRO A 93 -22.40 -15.57 -2.57
N ASP A 94 -23.31 -15.80 -1.64
CA ASP A 94 -23.70 -17.11 -1.11
C ASP A 94 -22.52 -17.93 -0.53
N SER A 95 -21.50 -17.24 -0.02
CA SER A 95 -20.30 -17.86 0.52
C SER A 95 -19.82 -17.08 1.77
N VAL A 96 -19.04 -17.74 2.62
CA VAL A 96 -18.30 -17.09 3.71
C VAL A 96 -16.98 -16.51 3.24
N THR A 97 -16.60 -16.79 2.00
CA THR A 97 -15.33 -16.31 1.41
C THR A 97 -15.43 -14.89 0.88
N TRP A 98 -14.29 -14.25 0.79
CA TRP A 98 -14.10 -12.94 0.21
C TRP A 98 -13.14 -13.02 -0.97
N SER A 99 -13.23 -12.05 -1.87
CA SER A 99 -12.30 -11.90 -2.98
C SER A 99 -11.70 -10.51 -2.94
N ALA A 100 -10.38 -10.45 -3.06
CA ALA A 100 -9.62 -9.24 -3.30
C ALA A 100 -9.00 -9.30 -4.70
N TYR A 101 -9.10 -8.21 -5.43
CA TYR A 101 -8.50 -8.05 -6.76
C TYR A 101 -7.69 -6.77 -6.80
N ASP A 102 -6.55 -6.84 -7.45
CA ASP A 102 -5.73 -5.67 -7.73
C ASP A 102 -5.05 -5.81 -9.09
N MET A 103 -5.02 -4.71 -9.83
CA MET A 103 -4.27 -4.58 -11.08
C MET A 103 -3.55 -3.24 -11.08
N GLY A 104 -2.25 -3.29 -11.33
CA GLY A 104 -1.43 -2.10 -11.51
C GLY A 104 -0.98 -1.92 -12.96
N GLU A 105 -0.27 -0.83 -13.23
CA GLU A 105 0.37 -0.58 -14.50
C GLU A 105 1.80 -0.05 -14.32
N PHE A 106 2.72 -0.68 -15.03
CA PHE A 106 4.01 -0.10 -15.35
C PHE A 106 4.01 0.29 -16.82
N SER A 107 4.55 1.46 -17.14
CA SER A 107 4.81 1.89 -18.51
C SER A 107 6.32 1.85 -18.74
N CYS A 108 6.74 1.07 -19.71
CA CYS A 108 8.15 0.93 -20.07
C CYS A 108 8.36 1.37 -21.52
N ARG A 109 9.47 2.06 -21.77
CA ARG A 109 9.87 2.51 -23.11
C ARG A 109 10.81 1.48 -23.73
N ASP A 110 10.55 1.10 -24.98
CA ASP A 110 11.43 0.23 -25.75
C ASP A 110 12.63 1.01 -26.36
N ASN A 111 13.52 0.30 -27.06
CA ASN A 111 14.69 0.89 -27.69
C ASN A 111 14.35 1.88 -28.81
N ALA A 112 13.14 1.83 -29.36
CA ALA A 112 12.64 2.80 -30.33
C ALA A 112 11.98 4.00 -29.67
N GLY A 113 11.94 4.07 -28.33
CA GLY A 113 11.32 5.12 -27.56
C GLY A 113 9.79 5.00 -27.43
N LYS A 114 9.19 3.89 -27.89
CA LYS A 114 7.75 3.64 -27.77
C LYS A 114 7.40 3.12 -26.38
N GLU A 115 6.37 3.71 -25.78
CA GLU A 115 5.84 3.25 -24.50
C GLU A 115 4.93 2.02 -24.66
N HIS A 116 5.08 1.06 -23.76
CA HIS A 116 4.26 -0.12 -23.63
C HIS A 116 3.79 -0.26 -22.19
N GLY A 117 2.49 -0.39 -21.99
CA GLY A 117 1.90 -0.70 -20.70
C GLY A 117 2.03 -2.18 -20.38
N VAL A 118 2.24 -2.48 -19.10
CA VAL A 118 2.29 -3.84 -18.55
C VAL A 118 1.49 -3.87 -17.26
N ASN A 119 0.56 -4.80 -17.15
CA ASN A 119 -0.41 -4.87 -16.07
C ASN A 119 -0.19 -6.13 -15.21
N PRO A 120 0.55 -6.03 -14.10
CA PRO A 120 0.53 -7.06 -13.08
C PRO A 120 -0.84 -7.08 -12.40
N TRP A 121 -1.38 -8.28 -12.18
CA TRP A 121 -2.66 -8.47 -11.50
C TRP A 121 -2.61 -9.63 -10.51
N VAL A 122 -3.39 -9.51 -9.44
CA VAL A 122 -3.54 -10.52 -8.39
C VAL A 122 -5.01 -10.66 -8.02
N VAL A 123 -5.45 -11.90 -7.84
CA VAL A 123 -6.73 -12.24 -7.21
C VAL A 123 -6.43 -13.10 -5.99
N VAL A 124 -7.01 -12.74 -4.85
CA VAL A 124 -6.96 -13.54 -3.63
C VAL A 124 -8.38 -13.88 -3.21
N THR A 125 -8.66 -15.17 -3.05
CA THR A 125 -9.87 -15.63 -2.36
C THR A 125 -9.47 -16.04 -0.96
N PHE A 126 -10.17 -15.57 0.06
CA PHE A 126 -9.81 -15.81 1.46
C PHE A 126 -11.07 -16.01 2.32
N ASP A 127 -10.90 -16.66 3.47
CA ASP A 127 -11.99 -17.02 4.35
C ASP A 127 -11.77 -16.56 5.80
N PRO A 128 -12.82 -16.58 6.64
CA PRO A 128 -12.71 -16.20 8.05
C PRO A 128 -11.76 -17.07 8.86
N ALA A 129 -11.55 -18.34 8.48
CA ALA A 129 -10.68 -19.25 9.19
C ALA A 129 -9.19 -19.02 8.93
N GLY A 130 -8.87 -18.24 7.90
CA GLY A 130 -7.49 -17.92 7.52
C GLY A 130 -7.01 -18.69 6.29
N GLY A 131 -7.86 -19.47 5.65
CA GLY A 131 -7.58 -20.11 4.37
C GLY A 131 -7.55 -19.07 3.25
N TYR A 132 -6.69 -19.26 2.27
CA TYR A 132 -6.64 -18.41 1.09
C TYR A 132 -6.06 -19.14 -0.12
N ASP A 133 -6.44 -18.67 -1.29
CA ASP A 133 -5.88 -19.06 -2.59
C ASP A 133 -5.51 -17.81 -3.38
N THR A 134 -4.44 -17.90 -4.17
CA THR A 134 -3.95 -16.77 -4.98
C THR A 134 -3.83 -17.16 -6.44
N ARG A 135 -4.27 -16.27 -7.31
CA ARG A 135 -3.99 -16.30 -8.75
C ARG A 135 -3.41 -14.97 -9.16
N SER A 136 -2.43 -14.99 -10.03
CA SER A 136 -1.75 -13.78 -10.47
C SER A 136 -1.16 -13.95 -11.86
N GLY A 137 -0.84 -12.84 -12.49
CA GLY A 137 -0.22 -12.83 -13.80
C GLY A 137 0.19 -11.43 -14.23
N ILE A 138 0.75 -11.38 -15.42
CA ILE A 138 1.19 -10.15 -16.08
C ILE A 138 0.49 -10.10 -17.43
N ALA A 139 -0.33 -9.08 -17.66
CA ALA A 139 -0.98 -8.83 -18.93
C ALA A 139 -0.29 -7.68 -19.68
N ALA A 140 -0.30 -7.73 -21.01
CA ALA A 140 0.00 -6.56 -21.83
C ALA A 140 -1.19 -5.60 -21.78
N ALA A 141 -0.91 -4.31 -21.67
CA ALA A 141 -1.93 -3.27 -21.77
C ALA A 141 -2.24 -2.94 -23.23
#